data_47b55b6f99e98795ed817b389e32768b
#
_entry.id   47b55b6f99e98795ed817b389e32768b
#
_cell.length_a   1.000
_cell.length_b   1.000
_cell.length_c   1.000
_cell.angle_alpha   90.00
_cell.angle_beta   90.00
_cell.angle_gamma   90.00
#
_symmetry.space_group_name_H-M   'P 1'
#
loop_
_entity.id
_entity.type
_entity.pdbx_description
1 polymer ?
#
loop_
_entity_poly.entity_id
_entity_poly.type
_entity_poly.pdbx_seq_one_letter_code
_entity_poly.pdbx_strand_id
1 'polypeptide(L)'
;MLALLPVFGLFGCGGSKKHTADEIIMLNTVYYGTAREPVYAFALKKEENGWLFSADCLVGEQKEQYTSFAAFPVPAEDAAELLRIISEDGEIERLKKHRNPIHFFHSSDAPARMSQMTFSDGSVVEKEAAMGERVLAYLYGLADRYYRAAESAADTPADTAMNGTTTTLPKQENP
;
A
#
# COMPACT_ATOMS: atom_id res chain seq x y z
N MET A 1 49.16 8.07 41.51
CA MET A 1 49.28 7.66 40.10
C MET A 1 47.97 7.07 39.68
N LEU A 2 47.14 7.84 38.96
CA LEU A 2 45.86 7.38 38.41
C LEU A 2 46.10 7.00 36.94
N ALA A 3 45.93 5.73 36.63
CA ALA A 3 46.03 5.24 35.25
C ALA A 3 44.70 5.50 34.53
N LEU A 4 44.72 6.42 33.55
CA LEU A 4 43.62 6.60 32.57
C LEU A 4 43.69 5.46 31.55
N LEU A 5 42.69 4.59 31.55
CA LEU A 5 42.43 3.62 30.47
C LEU A 5 41.71 4.33 29.31
N PRO A 6 42.21 4.23 28.08
CA PRO A 6 41.51 4.75 26.93
C PRO A 6 40.33 3.81 26.61
N VAL A 7 39.11 4.35 26.67
CA VAL A 7 37.92 3.69 26.15
C VAL A 7 37.99 3.78 24.61
N PHE A 8 38.48 2.74 23.97
CA PHE A 8 38.34 2.57 22.53
C PHE A 8 36.84 2.31 22.24
N GLY A 9 36.16 3.36 21.82
CA GLY A 9 34.84 3.24 21.22
C GLY A 9 34.95 2.37 19.96
N LEU A 10 34.40 1.16 20.04
CA LEU A 10 34.11 0.33 18.88
C LEU A 10 33.08 1.07 18.01
N PHE A 11 33.58 1.87 17.06
CA PHE A 11 32.76 2.25 15.91
C PHE A 11 32.49 0.96 15.14
N GLY A 12 31.37 0.30 15.47
CA GLY A 12 30.82 -0.77 14.67
C GLY A 12 30.57 -0.21 13.28
N CYS A 13 31.29 -0.68 12.29
CA CYS A 13 30.91 -0.59 10.89
C CYS A 13 29.53 -1.27 10.81
N GLY A 14 28.45 -0.48 10.89
CA GLY A 14 27.09 -0.92 10.66
C GLY A 14 26.97 -1.39 9.22
N GLY A 15 27.26 -2.66 8.98
CA GLY A 15 26.92 -3.31 7.73
C GLY A 15 25.45 -3.09 7.49
N SER A 16 25.09 -2.44 6.39
CA SER A 16 23.68 -2.25 5.99
C SER A 16 22.98 -3.62 6.01
N LYS A 17 22.05 -3.80 6.93
CA LYS A 17 21.30 -5.04 7.04
C LYS A 17 20.64 -5.35 5.68
N LYS A 18 20.81 -6.57 5.21
CA LYS A 18 20.16 -7.03 4.00
C LYS A 18 18.73 -7.43 4.36
N HIS A 19 17.75 -6.70 3.82
CA HIS A 19 16.34 -7.02 3.99
C HIS A 19 15.84 -7.86 2.82
N THR A 20 14.82 -8.67 3.10
CA THR A 20 14.09 -9.47 2.11
C THR A 20 12.66 -8.93 1.97
N ALA A 21 11.97 -9.30 0.90
CA ALA A 21 10.63 -8.77 0.63
C ALA A 21 9.57 -9.26 1.63
N ASP A 22 9.73 -10.45 2.18
CA ASP A 22 8.85 -11.05 3.21
C ASP A 22 8.97 -10.35 4.59
N GLU A 23 10.03 -9.58 4.83
CA GLU A 23 10.18 -8.73 6.01
C GLU A 23 9.40 -7.39 5.89
N ILE A 24 8.88 -7.05 4.71
CA ILE A 24 8.10 -5.82 4.50
C ILE A 24 6.77 -5.94 5.25
N ILE A 25 6.48 -4.95 6.10
CA ILE A 25 5.20 -4.81 6.81
C ILE A 25 4.40 -3.61 6.32
N MET A 26 5.04 -2.67 5.62
CA MET A 26 4.37 -1.53 5.00
C MET A 26 5.13 -1.10 3.75
N LEU A 27 4.38 -0.83 2.70
CA LEU A 27 4.86 -0.25 1.46
C LEU A 27 3.98 0.96 1.13
N ASN A 28 4.60 2.11 0.88
CA ASN A 28 3.93 3.29 0.37
C ASN A 28 4.64 3.76 -0.90
N THR A 29 3.87 4.21 -1.87
CA THR A 29 4.43 4.92 -3.02
C THR A 29 3.45 5.99 -3.49
N VAL A 30 3.97 7.17 -3.76
CA VAL A 30 3.16 8.32 -4.17
C VAL A 30 3.86 9.09 -5.27
N TYR A 31 3.08 9.63 -6.18
CA TYR A 31 3.50 10.60 -7.17
C TYR A 31 2.61 11.83 -7.13
N TYR A 32 3.19 12.95 -6.76
CA TYR A 32 2.55 14.25 -6.81
C TYR A 32 2.85 14.90 -8.15
N GLY A 33 1.80 15.35 -8.85
CA GLY A 33 1.91 16.18 -10.05
C GLY A 33 2.31 17.62 -9.72
N THR A 34 2.32 18.48 -10.74
CA THR A 34 2.70 19.90 -10.60
C THR A 34 1.77 20.74 -9.74
N ALA A 35 0.52 20.30 -9.52
CA ALA A 35 -0.47 20.97 -8.68
C ALA A 35 -0.52 20.42 -7.24
N ARG A 36 0.45 19.60 -6.82
CA ARG A 36 0.47 18.86 -5.56
C ARG A 36 -0.68 17.87 -5.36
N GLU A 37 -1.47 17.66 -6.39
CA GLU A 37 -2.47 16.60 -6.38
C GLU A 37 -1.79 15.26 -6.66
N PRO A 38 -2.13 14.19 -5.92
CA PRO A 38 -1.56 12.88 -6.20
C PRO A 38 -2.02 12.41 -7.56
N VAL A 39 -1.07 12.04 -8.42
CA VAL A 39 -1.34 11.31 -9.66
C VAL A 39 -1.64 9.86 -9.30
N TYR A 40 -0.96 9.35 -8.30
CA TYR A 40 -1.29 8.13 -7.58
C TYR A 40 -0.72 8.16 -6.16
N ALA A 41 -1.42 7.49 -5.25
CA ALA A 41 -0.91 7.09 -3.96
C ALA A 41 -1.37 5.66 -3.66
N PHE A 42 -0.43 4.79 -3.37
CA PHE A 42 -0.69 3.40 -3.00
C PHE A 42 -0.05 3.09 -1.66
N ALA A 43 -0.78 2.38 -0.81
CA ALA A 43 -0.25 1.83 0.42
C ALA A 43 -0.70 0.38 0.59
N LEU A 44 0.24 -0.48 0.96
CA LEU A 44 -0.03 -1.84 1.42
C LEU A 44 0.52 -1.98 2.84
N LYS A 45 -0.31 -2.40 3.79
CA LYS A 45 0.05 -2.52 5.20
C LYS A 45 -0.35 -3.89 5.73
N LYS A 46 0.57 -4.53 6.44
CA LYS A 46 0.31 -5.77 7.17
C LYS A 46 -0.29 -5.45 8.53
N GLU A 47 -1.41 -6.05 8.85
CA GLU A 47 -2.09 -6.00 10.13
C GLU A 47 -2.18 -7.41 10.74
N GLU A 48 -2.66 -7.52 11.98
CA GLU A 48 -2.82 -8.81 12.66
C GLU A 48 -3.68 -9.80 11.87
N ASN A 49 -4.71 -9.31 11.19
CA ASN A 49 -5.70 -10.12 10.48
C ASN A 49 -5.47 -10.21 8.96
N GLY A 50 -4.31 -9.77 8.46
CA GLY A 50 -4.00 -9.82 7.03
C GLY A 50 -3.41 -8.54 6.47
N TRP A 51 -3.63 -8.31 5.19
CA TRP A 51 -3.12 -7.14 4.50
C TRP A 51 -4.24 -6.17 4.14
N LEU A 52 -3.94 -4.89 4.30
CA LEU A 52 -4.81 -3.78 3.91
C LEU A 52 -4.17 -3.01 2.77
N PHE A 53 -4.96 -2.71 1.75
CA PHE A 53 -4.55 -1.91 0.61
C PHE A 53 -5.34 -0.60 0.58
N SER A 54 -4.64 0.47 0.26
CA SER A 54 -5.22 1.79 0.02
C SER A 54 -4.75 2.28 -1.33
N ALA A 55 -5.64 2.90 -2.07
CA ALA A 55 -5.33 3.48 -3.37
C ALA A 55 -6.03 4.82 -3.54
N ASP A 56 -5.33 5.71 -4.21
CA ASP A 56 -5.80 7.02 -4.64
C ASP A 56 -5.17 7.24 -6.03
N CYS A 57 -5.93 6.99 -7.09
CA CYS A 57 -5.40 7.00 -8.46
C CYS A 57 -6.52 7.00 -9.51
N LEU A 58 -6.13 7.19 -10.76
CA LEU A 58 -7.00 6.97 -11.90
C LEU A 58 -6.97 5.51 -12.32
N VAL A 59 -8.15 4.89 -12.47
CA VAL A 59 -8.35 3.50 -12.93
C VAL A 59 -9.17 3.46 -14.22
N GLY A 60 -9.41 2.27 -14.74
CA GLY A 60 -10.09 2.05 -16.02
C GLY A 60 -9.13 1.97 -17.20
N GLU A 61 -9.64 1.53 -18.36
CA GLU A 61 -8.83 1.29 -19.55
C GLU A 61 -8.09 2.55 -20.05
N GLN A 62 -8.74 3.71 -19.92
CA GLN A 62 -8.19 5.01 -20.32
C GLN A 62 -7.67 5.84 -19.13
N LYS A 63 -7.65 5.29 -17.92
CA LYS A 63 -7.29 5.99 -16.68
C LYS A 63 -8.12 7.27 -16.47
N GLU A 64 -9.41 7.19 -16.69
CA GLU A 64 -10.34 8.31 -16.64
C GLU A 64 -11.21 8.31 -15.38
N GLN A 65 -11.24 7.19 -14.65
CA GLN A 65 -12.02 7.06 -13.43
C GLN A 65 -11.13 7.24 -12.21
N TYR A 66 -11.44 8.28 -11.43
CA TYR A 66 -10.75 8.48 -10.16
C TYR A 66 -11.32 7.55 -9.10
N THR A 67 -10.43 6.86 -8.41
CA THR A 67 -10.77 6.03 -7.25
C THR A 67 -9.96 6.44 -6.04
N SER A 68 -10.60 6.48 -4.88
CA SER A 68 -9.95 6.68 -3.60
C SER A 68 -10.61 5.76 -2.57
N PHE A 69 -9.83 4.85 -2.03
CA PHE A 69 -10.28 3.98 -0.94
C PHE A 69 -9.14 3.72 0.04
N ALA A 70 -9.50 3.53 1.30
CA ALA A 70 -8.55 3.29 2.38
C ALA A 70 -8.81 1.95 3.06
N ALA A 71 -7.73 1.27 3.45
CA ALA A 71 -7.74 0.09 4.30
C ALA A 71 -8.67 -1.05 3.80
N PHE A 72 -8.67 -1.30 2.50
CA PHE A 72 -9.41 -2.41 1.92
C PHE A 72 -8.67 -3.74 2.17
N PRO A 73 -9.33 -4.76 2.74
CA PRO A 73 -8.69 -6.06 2.95
C PRO A 73 -8.35 -6.72 1.62
N VAL A 74 -7.11 -7.19 1.48
CA VAL A 74 -6.68 -7.92 0.29
C VAL A 74 -6.36 -9.37 0.62
N PRO A 75 -6.63 -10.31 -0.31
CA PRO A 75 -6.22 -11.69 -0.19
C PRO A 75 -4.71 -11.83 0.04
N ALA A 76 -4.32 -12.83 0.84
CA ALA A 76 -2.91 -13.06 1.14
C ALA A 76 -2.09 -13.35 -0.12
N GLU A 77 -2.69 -13.99 -1.13
CA GLU A 77 -2.07 -14.27 -2.42
C GLU A 77 -1.74 -13.00 -3.21
N ASP A 78 -2.59 -11.98 -3.16
CA ASP A 78 -2.32 -10.69 -3.82
C ASP A 78 -1.13 -9.97 -3.17
N ALA A 79 -1.08 -9.97 -1.84
CA ALA A 79 0.06 -9.41 -1.13
C ALA A 79 1.35 -10.21 -1.40
N ALA A 80 1.27 -11.55 -1.38
CA ALA A 80 2.40 -12.43 -1.67
C ALA A 80 2.95 -12.22 -3.09
N GLU A 81 2.07 -12.06 -4.07
CA GLU A 81 2.47 -11.79 -5.45
C GLU A 81 3.20 -10.44 -5.59
N LEU A 82 2.71 -9.38 -4.92
CA LEU A 82 3.42 -8.10 -4.90
C LEU A 82 4.81 -8.23 -4.28
N LEU A 83 4.93 -8.93 -3.14
CA LEU A 83 6.21 -9.15 -2.47
C LEU A 83 7.16 -9.99 -3.34
N ARG A 84 6.63 -10.96 -4.09
CA ARG A 84 7.39 -11.75 -5.06
C ARG A 84 7.96 -10.85 -6.17
N ILE A 85 7.15 -9.96 -6.76
CA ILE A 85 7.60 -9.00 -7.78
C ILE A 85 8.70 -8.09 -7.23
N ILE A 86 8.54 -7.55 -6.02
CA ILE A 86 9.54 -6.72 -5.34
C ILE A 86 10.87 -7.48 -5.16
N SER A 87 10.80 -8.76 -4.80
CA SER A 87 11.98 -9.61 -4.64
C SER A 87 12.69 -9.89 -5.96
N GLU A 88 11.94 -10.28 -7.00
CA GLU A 88 12.48 -10.62 -8.32
C GLU A 88 13.14 -9.44 -9.00
N ASP A 89 12.55 -8.25 -8.90
CA ASP A 89 13.07 -7.03 -9.50
C ASP A 89 14.20 -6.40 -8.66
N GLY A 90 14.51 -6.96 -7.49
CA GLY A 90 15.53 -6.43 -6.59
C GLY A 90 15.23 -5.00 -6.11
N GLU A 91 13.95 -4.69 -5.95
CA GLU A 91 13.43 -3.35 -5.72
C GLU A 91 13.97 -2.71 -4.44
N ILE A 92 14.14 -3.51 -3.36
CA ILE A 92 14.71 -3.05 -2.09
C ILE A 92 16.12 -2.51 -2.32
N GLU A 93 16.97 -3.27 -3.03
CA GLU A 93 18.36 -2.86 -3.28
C GLU A 93 18.44 -1.71 -4.28
N ARG A 94 17.50 -1.65 -5.24
CA ARG A 94 17.38 -0.53 -6.17
C ARG A 94 17.08 0.77 -5.41
N LEU A 95 16.10 0.75 -4.50
CA LEU A 95 15.75 1.91 -3.69
C LEU A 95 16.87 2.28 -2.72
N LYS A 96 17.52 1.32 -2.04
CA LYS A 96 18.66 1.61 -1.15
C LYS A 96 19.80 2.30 -1.87
N LYS A 97 20.11 1.92 -3.10
CA LYS A 97 21.16 2.52 -3.94
C LYS A 97 20.78 3.87 -4.52
N HIS A 98 19.48 4.19 -4.57
CA HIS A 98 19.02 5.46 -5.10
C HIS A 98 19.52 6.61 -4.22
N ARG A 99 20.10 7.62 -4.84
CA ARG A 99 20.50 8.86 -4.17
C ARG A 99 19.42 9.89 -4.39
N ASN A 100 18.82 10.36 -3.29
CA ASN A 100 17.85 11.44 -3.38
C ASN A 100 18.52 12.67 -4.01
N PRO A 101 17.86 13.38 -4.92
CA PRO A 101 18.40 14.59 -5.52
C PRO A 101 18.64 15.64 -4.45
N ILE A 102 19.71 16.44 -4.63
CA ILE A 102 19.99 17.57 -3.76
C ILE A 102 19.17 18.75 -4.27
N HIS A 103 18.16 19.12 -3.53
CA HIS A 103 17.33 20.29 -3.86
C HIS A 103 17.98 21.55 -3.27
N PHE A 104 18.63 22.36 -4.11
CA PHE A 104 19.13 23.67 -3.71
C PHE A 104 18.01 24.73 -3.61
N PHE A 105 16.91 24.51 -4.30
CA PHE A 105 15.70 25.36 -4.28
C PHE A 105 14.48 24.47 -4.25
N HIS A 106 13.67 24.60 -3.21
CA HIS A 106 12.39 23.95 -3.15
C HIS A 106 11.39 24.73 -4.02
N SER A 107 11.20 24.30 -5.27
CA SER A 107 10.00 24.65 -5.99
C SER A 107 8.87 23.82 -5.40
N SER A 108 7.93 24.47 -4.74
CA SER A 108 6.78 23.80 -4.12
C SER A 108 5.89 23.07 -5.14
N ASP A 109 6.08 23.34 -6.42
CA ASP A 109 5.25 22.85 -7.51
C ASP A 109 5.97 21.83 -8.41
N ALA A 110 7.18 21.41 -8.03
CA ALA A 110 7.88 20.36 -8.76
C ALA A 110 7.21 19.00 -8.52
N PRO A 111 7.04 18.19 -9.58
CA PRO A 111 6.54 16.82 -9.41
C PRO A 111 7.49 16.01 -8.54
N ALA A 112 6.96 15.31 -7.56
CA ALA A 112 7.74 14.51 -6.63
C ALA A 112 7.24 13.06 -6.60
N ARG A 113 8.17 12.11 -6.60
CA ARG A 113 7.88 10.69 -6.44
C ARG A 113 8.57 10.21 -5.19
N MET A 114 7.80 9.57 -4.32
CA MET A 114 8.32 9.02 -3.08
C MET A 114 7.93 7.57 -2.95
N SER A 115 8.85 6.78 -2.44
CA SER A 115 8.59 5.38 -2.10
C SER A 115 9.20 5.04 -0.76
N GLN A 116 8.45 4.32 0.04
CA GLN A 116 8.83 3.91 1.39
C GLN A 116 8.53 2.43 1.60
N MET A 117 9.44 1.72 2.20
CA MET A 117 9.26 0.37 2.71
C MET A 117 9.64 0.33 4.18
N THR A 118 8.74 -0.18 5.02
CA THR A 118 9.00 -0.43 6.44
C THR A 118 9.09 -1.94 6.65
N PHE A 119 10.09 -2.37 7.39
CA PHE A 119 10.38 -3.78 7.64
C PHE A 119 9.97 -4.20 9.06
N SER A 120 9.83 -5.49 9.28
CA SER A 120 9.39 -6.07 10.56
C SER A 120 10.29 -5.76 11.75
N ASP A 121 11.55 -5.38 11.51
CA ASP A 121 12.48 -4.91 12.55
C ASP A 121 12.37 -3.41 12.84
N GLY A 122 11.42 -2.71 12.22
CA GLY A 122 11.19 -1.28 12.35
C GLY A 122 12.08 -0.40 11.48
N SER A 123 13.01 -0.98 10.72
CA SER A 123 13.83 -0.19 9.79
C SER A 123 13.01 0.30 8.59
N VAL A 124 13.44 1.41 8.00
CA VAL A 124 12.74 2.08 6.90
C VAL A 124 13.71 2.38 5.76
N VAL A 125 13.27 2.11 4.55
CA VAL A 125 13.89 2.61 3.32
C VAL A 125 12.92 3.61 2.70
N GLU A 126 13.29 4.88 2.67
CA GLU A 126 12.51 5.96 2.07
C GLU A 126 13.35 6.68 1.03
N LYS A 127 12.81 6.86 -0.16
CA LYS A 127 13.50 7.46 -1.30
C LYS A 127 12.59 8.34 -2.15
N GLU A 128 13.17 9.41 -2.65
CA GLU A 128 12.59 10.26 -3.68
C GLU A 128 12.70 9.59 -5.06
N ALA A 129 12.02 8.45 -5.19
CA ALA A 129 12.02 7.62 -6.39
C ALA A 129 10.68 6.92 -6.54
N ALA A 130 10.26 6.65 -7.78
CA ALA A 130 9.14 5.75 -8.04
C ALA A 130 9.52 4.29 -7.73
N MET A 131 8.53 3.47 -7.43
CA MET A 131 8.67 2.02 -7.52
C MET A 131 8.95 1.58 -8.97
N GLY A 132 9.48 0.37 -9.15
CA GLY A 132 9.69 -0.23 -10.45
C GLY A 132 8.39 -0.36 -11.24
N GLU A 133 8.50 -0.40 -12.57
CA GLU A 133 7.35 -0.42 -13.48
C GLU A 133 6.41 -1.61 -13.21
N ARG A 134 6.96 -2.82 -12.97
CA ARG A 134 6.15 -4.01 -12.66
C ARG A 134 5.40 -3.89 -11.34
N VAL A 135 6.05 -3.31 -10.31
CA VAL A 135 5.43 -3.04 -9.02
C VAL A 135 4.27 -2.06 -9.18
N LEU A 136 4.49 -0.94 -9.88
CA LEU A 136 3.43 0.04 -10.15
C LEU A 136 2.30 -0.55 -10.99
N ALA A 137 2.60 -1.30 -12.03
CA ALA A 137 1.59 -1.97 -12.87
C ALA A 137 0.71 -2.91 -12.03
N TYR A 138 1.32 -3.66 -11.11
CA TYR A 138 0.59 -4.54 -10.21
C TYR A 138 -0.31 -3.77 -9.24
N LEU A 139 0.18 -2.68 -8.63
CA LEU A 139 -0.61 -1.82 -7.73
C LEU A 139 -1.81 -1.19 -8.45
N TYR A 140 -1.63 -0.71 -9.67
CA TYR A 140 -2.74 -0.23 -10.51
C TYR A 140 -3.75 -1.35 -10.83
N GLY A 141 -3.27 -2.56 -11.12
CA GLY A 141 -4.13 -3.73 -11.35
C GLY A 141 -4.94 -4.11 -10.10
N LEU A 142 -4.35 -4.00 -8.90
CA LEU A 142 -5.08 -4.18 -7.65
C LEU A 142 -6.16 -3.12 -7.50
N ALA A 143 -5.83 -1.85 -7.70
CA ALA A 143 -6.78 -0.74 -7.58
C ALA A 143 -7.96 -0.90 -8.54
N ASP A 144 -7.72 -1.28 -9.80
CA ASP A 144 -8.77 -1.51 -10.80
C ASP A 144 -9.68 -2.69 -10.41
N ARG A 145 -9.12 -3.80 -9.94
CA ARG A 145 -9.91 -4.97 -9.50
C ARG A 145 -10.85 -4.65 -8.35
N TYR A 146 -10.35 -3.92 -7.33
CA TYR A 146 -11.16 -3.59 -6.16
C TYR A 146 -12.19 -2.51 -6.45
N TYR A 147 -11.87 -1.57 -7.34
CA TYR A 147 -12.83 -0.60 -7.83
C TYR A 147 -14.03 -1.30 -8.52
N ARG A 148 -13.76 -2.20 -9.46
CA ARG A 148 -14.81 -2.97 -10.16
C ARG A 148 -15.63 -3.87 -9.23
N ALA A 149 -15.00 -4.46 -8.22
CA ALA A 149 -15.68 -5.26 -7.22
C ALA A 149 -16.67 -4.42 -6.38
N ALA A 150 -16.28 -3.20 -6.03
CA ALA A 150 -17.13 -2.26 -5.30
C ALA A 150 -18.32 -1.78 -6.15
N GLU A 151 -18.10 -1.47 -7.43
CA GLU A 151 -19.19 -1.12 -8.37
C GLU A 151 -20.19 -2.28 -8.54
N SER A 152 -19.69 -3.50 -8.74
CA SER A 152 -20.57 -4.69 -8.90
C SER A 152 -21.40 -4.97 -7.65
N ALA A 153 -20.86 -4.68 -6.47
CA ALA A 153 -21.59 -4.84 -5.21
C ALA A 153 -22.67 -3.76 -5.03
N ALA A 154 -22.45 -2.55 -5.55
CA ALA A 154 -23.41 -1.46 -5.50
C ALA A 154 -24.59 -1.66 -6.48
N ASP A 155 -24.34 -2.32 -7.62
CA ASP A 155 -25.35 -2.59 -8.66
C ASP A 155 -26.23 -3.84 -8.37
N THR A 156 -25.96 -4.58 -7.30
CA THR A 156 -26.81 -5.71 -6.90
C THR A 156 -28.02 -5.15 -6.14
N PRO A 157 -29.22 -5.11 -6.74
CA PRO A 157 -30.41 -4.59 -6.07
C PRO A 157 -30.72 -5.43 -4.84
N ALA A 158 -31.06 -4.77 -3.74
CA ALA A 158 -31.47 -5.35 -2.45
C ALA A 158 -32.83 -6.08 -2.52
N ASP A 159 -33.18 -6.73 -3.63
CA ASP A 159 -34.47 -7.29 -3.95
C ASP A 159 -34.60 -8.80 -3.70
N THR A 160 -34.06 -9.30 -2.60
CA THR A 160 -34.35 -10.70 -2.21
C THR A 160 -34.61 -10.88 -0.71
N ALA A 161 -35.13 -9.88 -0.02
CA ALA A 161 -35.48 -10.02 1.40
C ALA A 161 -36.91 -9.56 1.77
N MET A 162 -37.89 -9.73 0.88
CA MET A 162 -39.31 -9.60 1.27
C MET A 162 -40.17 -10.65 0.57
N ASN A 163 -39.93 -11.91 0.84
CA ASN A 163 -40.93 -12.95 0.75
C ASN A 163 -41.00 -13.72 2.07
N GLY A 164 -41.43 -13.01 3.11
CA GLY A 164 -41.74 -13.53 4.44
C GLY A 164 -43.20 -13.74 4.59
N THR A 165 -43.62 -14.95 4.44
CA THR A 165 -44.64 -15.68 5.16
C THR A 165 -45.74 -14.81 5.83
N THR A 166 -46.83 -14.60 5.12
CA THR A 166 -48.12 -14.21 5.73
C THR A 166 -48.61 -15.38 6.57
N THR A 167 -48.33 -15.36 7.87
CA THR A 167 -48.93 -16.27 8.84
C THR A 167 -50.38 -15.82 9.10
N THR A 168 -51.32 -16.52 8.50
CA THR A 168 -52.75 -16.39 8.78
C THR A 168 -53.03 -16.87 10.19
N LEU A 169 -53.39 -15.96 11.10
CA LEU A 169 -53.88 -16.28 12.44
C LEU A 169 -55.26 -16.98 12.36
N PRO A 170 -55.52 -18.08 13.10
CA PRO A 170 -56.80 -18.69 13.15
C PRO A 170 -57.78 -17.82 13.95
N LYS A 171 -58.99 -17.67 13.37
CA LYS A 171 -60.15 -16.98 13.96
C LYS A 171 -60.58 -17.74 15.21
N GLN A 172 -60.47 -17.14 16.39
CA GLN A 172 -61.13 -17.63 17.60
C GLN A 172 -62.62 -17.35 17.51
N GLU A 173 -63.41 -18.39 17.44
CA GLU A 173 -64.82 -18.34 17.76
C GLU A 173 -64.97 -18.42 19.29
N ASN A 174 -65.71 -17.50 19.84
CA ASN A 174 -66.14 -17.49 21.25
C ASN A 174 -67.62 -17.92 21.33
N PRO A 175 -67.98 -18.71 22.34
CA PRO A 175 -69.37 -19.17 22.56
C PRO A 175 -70.34 -18.13 23.09
#